data_f9a14a3142fbcdd7c559e303cca883f2
#
_entry.id   f9a14a3142fbcdd7c559e303cca883f2
#
_cell.length_a   1.000
_cell.length_b   1.000
_cell.length_c   1.000
_cell.angle_alpha   90.00
_cell.angle_beta   90.00
_cell.angle_gamma   90.00
#
_symmetry.space_group_name_H-M   'P 1'
#
loop_
_entity.id
_entity.type
_entity.pdbx_description
1 polymer ?
#
loop_
_entity_poly.entity_id
_entity_poly.type
_entity_poly.pdbx_seq_one_letter_code
_entity_poly.pdbx_strand_id
1 'polypeptide(L)'
;MANALTVHNATIIAQEALGVLRSNLFLAKRIRRDFDEEVKTYGNVVTIPKYGTLVANDKVAGGSRTVQDVTSGSVSVTLNKHKEASFLIEDPERAFSRNDLIKGYTESGMTAILEAVESDIFALYAGLSQTVGSSGTALSESNILAVRKLLRDAKAPLDDNFTLALSTTDYSTALGLDRFTSADKIGAAGKIADGALGKIHGFQTFESQLVKVATGRHNLAFHRDAFALVVRPLPEIPAGMGTVGVTVNDAESGLAVRVRMNYDADRGGIVTTVEILYGVAECRDELAVDYIC
;
A
#
# COMPACT_ATOMS: atom_id res chain seq x y z
N MET A 1 -31.69 -22.90 -18.55
CA MET A 1 -31.41 -21.48 -18.48
C MET A 1 -30.69 -21.25 -17.15
N ALA A 2 -29.40 -20.94 -17.21
CA ALA A 2 -28.62 -20.63 -16.02
C ALA A 2 -29.15 -19.33 -15.42
N ASN A 3 -29.48 -19.34 -14.14
CA ASN A 3 -30.05 -18.20 -13.44
C ASN A 3 -29.08 -17.01 -13.46
N ALA A 4 -29.49 -15.91 -14.06
CA ALA A 4 -28.78 -14.63 -14.01
C ALA A 4 -28.55 -14.10 -12.57
N LEU A 5 -29.23 -14.68 -11.58
CA LEU A 5 -29.10 -14.39 -10.16
C LEU A 5 -27.70 -14.67 -9.58
N THR A 6 -26.96 -15.65 -10.08
CA THR A 6 -25.62 -15.99 -9.61
C THR A 6 -24.59 -14.91 -9.95
N VAL A 7 -24.68 -14.30 -11.12
CA VAL A 7 -23.81 -13.19 -11.54
C VAL A 7 -24.11 -11.94 -10.73
N HIS A 8 -25.39 -11.70 -10.45
CA HIS A 8 -25.81 -10.53 -9.67
C HIS A 8 -25.32 -10.60 -8.23
N ASN A 9 -25.38 -11.77 -7.61
CA ASN A 9 -24.85 -12.00 -6.26
C ASN A 9 -23.32 -11.79 -6.20
N ALA A 10 -22.56 -12.29 -7.18
CA ALA A 10 -21.12 -12.10 -7.24
C ALA A 10 -20.74 -10.61 -7.35
N THR A 11 -21.50 -9.84 -8.13
CA THR A 11 -21.29 -8.39 -8.27
C THR A 11 -21.55 -7.65 -6.96
N ILE A 12 -22.61 -8.00 -6.22
CA ILE A 12 -22.93 -7.39 -4.92
C ILE A 12 -21.83 -7.68 -3.92
N ILE A 13 -21.38 -8.94 -3.81
CA ILE A 13 -20.30 -9.36 -2.93
C ILE A 13 -19.01 -8.62 -3.27
N ALA A 14 -18.68 -8.48 -4.54
CA ALA A 14 -17.51 -7.75 -4.98
C ALA A 14 -17.58 -6.24 -4.63
N GLN A 15 -18.77 -5.62 -4.71
CA GLN A 15 -18.96 -4.22 -4.31
C GLN A 15 -18.82 -4.03 -2.80
N GLU A 16 -19.32 -4.96 -1.99
CA GLU A 16 -19.14 -4.93 -0.54
C GLU A 16 -17.68 -5.13 -0.15
N ALA A 17 -16.98 -6.05 -0.82
CA ALA A 17 -15.54 -6.25 -0.66
C ALA A 17 -14.74 -4.94 -0.93
N LEU A 18 -15.14 -4.12 -1.90
CA LEU A 18 -14.55 -2.81 -2.12
C LEU A 18 -14.77 -1.84 -0.96
N GLY A 19 -15.90 -1.92 -0.27
CA GLY A 19 -16.16 -1.09 0.92
C GLY A 19 -15.16 -1.35 2.04
N VAL A 20 -14.84 -2.61 2.31
CA VAL A 20 -13.81 -3.02 3.28
C VAL A 20 -12.43 -2.56 2.84
N LEU A 21 -12.13 -2.69 1.55
CA LEU A 21 -10.88 -2.26 0.94
C LEU A 21 -10.62 -0.77 1.15
N ARG A 22 -11.63 0.07 0.95
CA ARG A 22 -11.51 1.52 1.11
C ARG A 22 -11.28 1.95 2.55
N SER A 23 -11.87 1.26 3.52
CA SER A 23 -11.79 1.61 4.93
C SER A 23 -10.45 1.24 5.58
N ASN A 24 -9.85 0.12 5.19
CA ASN A 24 -8.70 -0.45 5.88
C ASN A 24 -7.35 -0.18 5.21
N LEU A 25 -7.35 0.28 3.95
CA LEU A 25 -6.14 0.52 3.20
C LEU A 25 -5.60 1.93 3.42
N PHE A 26 -4.37 2.06 3.94
CA PHE A 26 -3.78 3.38 4.08
C PHE A 26 -2.44 3.55 3.33
N LEU A 27 -1.50 2.59 3.40
CA LEU A 27 -0.21 2.70 2.75
C LEU A 27 -0.32 2.74 1.23
N ALA A 28 -1.11 1.85 0.64
CA ALA A 28 -1.27 1.80 -0.79
C ALA A 28 -1.88 3.09 -1.38
N LYS A 29 -2.62 3.88 -0.59
CA LYS A 29 -3.10 5.21 -1.00
C LYS A 29 -2.01 6.29 -0.98
N ARG A 30 -0.89 6.04 -0.30
CA ARG A 30 0.20 7.01 -0.06
C ARG A 30 1.43 6.79 -0.93
N ILE A 31 1.46 5.73 -1.71
CA ILE A 31 2.54 5.42 -2.65
C ILE A 31 2.11 5.68 -4.09
N ARG A 32 3.06 5.66 -5.01
CA ARG A 32 2.84 5.95 -6.42
C ARG A 32 2.16 4.77 -7.12
N ARG A 33 1.09 5.07 -7.91
CA ARG A 33 0.27 4.08 -8.64
C ARG A 33 -0.01 4.48 -10.09
N ASP A 34 0.75 5.43 -10.62
CA ASP A 34 0.48 6.07 -11.92
C ASP A 34 0.73 5.13 -13.13
N PHE A 35 1.14 3.87 -12.88
CA PHE A 35 1.56 2.92 -13.91
C PHE A 35 0.57 1.79 -14.19
N ASP A 36 -0.59 1.81 -13.56
CA ASP A 36 -1.59 0.74 -13.70
C ASP A 36 -2.14 0.63 -15.14
N GLU A 37 -2.11 1.72 -15.92
CA GLU A 37 -2.58 1.71 -17.30
C GLU A 37 -1.62 1.00 -18.27
N GLU A 38 -0.30 1.07 -18.04
CA GLU A 38 0.70 0.44 -18.91
C GLU A 38 0.64 -1.09 -18.86
N VAL A 39 0.18 -1.64 -17.73
CA VAL A 39 0.12 -3.09 -17.48
C VAL A 39 -1.15 -3.75 -18.00
N LYS A 40 -2.16 -2.97 -18.38
CA LYS A 40 -3.46 -3.51 -18.81
C LYS A 40 -3.39 -4.41 -20.04
N THR A 41 -2.39 -4.22 -20.90
CA THR A 41 -2.39 -4.86 -22.22
C THR A 41 -1.47 -6.08 -22.29
N TYR A 42 -0.17 -6.00 -21.92
CA TYR A 42 0.79 -7.10 -22.04
C TYR A 42 1.94 -6.98 -21.05
N GLY A 43 2.56 -8.13 -20.70
CA GLY A 43 3.78 -8.20 -19.90
C GLY A 43 3.53 -8.34 -18.39
N ASN A 44 4.57 -8.73 -17.66
CA ASN A 44 4.60 -8.86 -16.21
C ASN A 44 5.58 -7.89 -15.54
N VAL A 45 6.20 -7.01 -16.32
CA VAL A 45 7.18 -6.04 -15.84
C VAL A 45 6.81 -4.66 -16.36
N VAL A 46 6.74 -3.69 -15.47
CA VAL A 46 6.62 -2.27 -15.79
C VAL A 46 7.96 -1.60 -15.56
N THR A 47 8.46 -0.92 -16.57
CA THR A 47 9.73 -0.20 -16.48
C THR A 47 9.48 1.28 -16.29
N ILE A 48 9.84 1.79 -15.13
CA ILE A 48 9.69 3.20 -14.75
C ILE A 48 10.99 3.93 -15.12
N PRO A 49 10.99 4.92 -16.02
CA PRO A 49 12.18 5.67 -16.35
C PRO A 49 12.60 6.58 -15.18
N LYS A 50 13.90 6.54 -14.83
CA LYS A 50 14.52 7.45 -13.86
C LYS A 50 15.45 8.40 -14.64
N TYR A 51 15.05 9.66 -14.73
CA TYR A 51 15.86 10.67 -15.43
C TYR A 51 16.97 11.18 -14.52
N GLY A 52 18.18 11.31 -15.09
CA GLY A 52 19.31 11.92 -14.40
C GLY A 52 19.11 13.42 -14.17
N THR A 53 19.77 13.97 -13.18
CA THR A 53 19.72 15.41 -12.86
C THR A 53 20.70 16.18 -13.72
N LEU A 54 20.24 17.32 -14.27
CA LEU A 54 21.09 18.29 -14.98
C LEU A 54 21.55 19.37 -14.01
N VAL A 55 22.77 19.87 -14.24
CA VAL A 55 23.33 21.01 -13.50
C VAL A 55 23.26 22.25 -14.37
N ALA A 56 22.80 23.37 -13.81
CA ALA A 56 22.83 24.62 -14.53
C ALA A 56 24.26 25.13 -14.63
N ASN A 57 24.70 25.47 -15.85
CA ASN A 57 26.01 26.06 -16.13
C ASN A 57 25.85 27.47 -16.60
N ASP A 58 26.73 28.37 -16.11
CA ASP A 58 26.79 29.76 -16.55
C ASP A 58 27.29 29.82 -18.01
N LYS A 59 26.54 30.52 -18.84
CA LYS A 59 26.96 30.81 -20.21
C LYS A 59 27.57 32.20 -20.32
N VAL A 60 28.87 32.26 -20.64
CA VAL A 60 29.53 33.50 -20.96
C VAL A 60 29.10 34.03 -22.34
N ALA A 61 28.95 35.35 -22.48
CA ALA A 61 28.61 35.95 -23.77
C ALA A 61 29.68 35.62 -24.81
N GLY A 62 29.27 35.14 -25.98
CA GLY A 62 30.19 34.68 -27.03
C GLY A 62 30.80 33.27 -26.84
N GLY A 63 30.61 32.64 -25.67
CA GLY A 63 31.12 31.31 -25.39
C GLY A 63 30.24 30.15 -25.95
N SER A 64 30.80 28.97 -26.09
CA SER A 64 30.09 27.76 -26.47
C SER A 64 29.15 27.29 -25.35
N ARG A 65 28.10 26.56 -25.70
CA ARG A 65 27.21 25.88 -24.73
C ARG A 65 27.94 24.67 -24.15
N THR A 66 27.82 24.48 -22.85
CA THR A 66 28.24 23.22 -22.21
C THR A 66 27.11 22.20 -22.35
N VAL A 67 27.35 21.16 -23.11
CA VAL A 67 26.42 20.02 -23.27
C VAL A 67 26.76 19.01 -22.19
N GLN A 68 25.75 18.53 -21.46
CA GLN A 68 25.93 17.50 -20.43
C GLN A 68 25.36 16.19 -20.96
N ASP A 69 26.09 15.11 -20.72
CA ASP A 69 25.58 13.77 -20.97
C ASP A 69 24.58 13.37 -19.87
N VAL A 70 23.35 13.09 -20.27
CA VAL A 70 22.28 12.69 -19.34
C VAL A 70 22.20 11.17 -19.30
N THR A 71 22.55 10.60 -18.18
CA THR A 71 22.37 9.15 -17.95
C THR A 71 20.94 8.92 -17.45
N SER A 72 20.13 8.20 -18.20
CA SER A 72 18.81 7.74 -17.76
C SER A 72 18.94 6.31 -17.23
N GLY A 73 18.42 6.08 -16.04
CA GLY A 73 18.21 4.74 -15.46
C GLY A 73 16.76 4.30 -15.59
N SER A 74 16.47 3.07 -15.21
CA SER A 74 15.10 2.58 -15.08
C SER A 74 14.94 1.69 -13.86
N VAL A 75 13.76 1.70 -13.29
CA VAL A 75 13.36 0.77 -12.23
C VAL A 75 12.27 -0.13 -12.78
N SER A 76 12.45 -1.43 -12.61
CA SER A 76 11.48 -2.43 -13.09
C SER A 76 10.63 -2.93 -11.94
N VAL A 77 9.31 -2.75 -12.04
CA VAL A 77 8.34 -3.33 -11.13
C VAL A 77 7.82 -4.62 -11.72
N THR A 78 8.10 -5.74 -11.08
CA THR A 78 7.65 -7.06 -11.53
C THR A 78 6.36 -7.44 -10.82
N LEU A 79 5.33 -7.81 -11.59
CA LEU A 79 4.08 -8.37 -11.09
C LEU A 79 4.26 -9.85 -10.76
N ASN A 80 4.79 -10.13 -9.59
CA ASN A 80 5.12 -11.49 -9.15
C ASN A 80 4.34 -11.96 -7.92
N LYS A 81 3.42 -11.13 -7.42
CA LYS A 81 2.64 -11.42 -6.22
C LYS A 81 1.19 -11.67 -6.59
N HIS A 82 0.81 -12.93 -6.60
CA HIS A 82 -0.57 -13.37 -6.71
C HIS A 82 -1.03 -13.86 -5.33
N LYS A 83 -1.92 -13.13 -4.69
CA LYS A 83 -2.47 -13.49 -3.39
C LYS A 83 -3.92 -13.91 -3.55
N GLU A 84 -4.30 -14.93 -2.81
CA GLU A 84 -5.67 -15.42 -2.75
C GLU A 84 -6.10 -15.71 -1.32
N ALA A 85 -7.38 -15.50 -1.05
CA ALA A 85 -8.05 -15.95 0.16
C ALA A 85 -9.28 -16.75 -0.27
N SER A 86 -9.28 -18.04 0.04
CA SER A 86 -10.33 -18.99 -0.37
C SER A 86 -10.99 -19.60 0.85
N PHE A 87 -12.31 -19.72 0.81
CA PHE A 87 -13.08 -20.43 1.82
C PHE A 87 -14.18 -21.27 1.19
N LEU A 88 -14.53 -22.36 1.87
CA LEU A 88 -15.60 -23.27 1.50
C LEU A 88 -16.74 -23.11 2.49
N ILE A 89 -17.96 -23.03 1.98
CA ILE A 89 -19.19 -23.13 2.76
C ILE A 89 -19.95 -24.34 2.28
N GLU A 90 -20.10 -25.34 3.13
CA GLU A 90 -20.85 -26.55 2.84
C GLU A 90 -22.35 -26.29 2.80
N ASP A 91 -23.08 -27.07 2.00
CA ASP A 91 -24.52 -26.92 1.84
C ASP A 91 -25.30 -27.08 3.17
N PRO A 92 -24.94 -27.97 4.12
CA PRO A 92 -25.59 -28.03 5.44
C PRO A 92 -25.40 -26.76 6.26
N GLU A 93 -24.19 -26.17 6.28
CA GLU A 93 -23.91 -24.93 7.00
C GLU A 93 -24.75 -23.78 6.45
N ARG A 94 -24.84 -23.70 5.13
CA ARG A 94 -25.67 -22.71 4.43
C ARG A 94 -27.15 -22.88 4.73
N ALA A 95 -27.64 -24.12 4.84
CA ALA A 95 -29.04 -24.40 5.14
C ALA A 95 -29.40 -24.04 6.60
N PHE A 96 -28.49 -24.18 7.55
CA PHE A 96 -28.72 -23.90 8.96
C PHE A 96 -28.41 -22.44 9.36
N SER A 97 -27.65 -21.74 8.57
CA SER A 97 -27.27 -20.34 8.89
C SER A 97 -28.39 -19.36 8.58
N ARG A 98 -28.64 -18.45 9.53
CA ARG A 98 -29.54 -17.29 9.32
C ARG A 98 -28.83 -16.11 8.64
N ASN A 99 -27.49 -16.07 8.70
CA ASN A 99 -26.68 -14.97 8.20
C ASN A 99 -26.11 -15.32 6.83
N ASP A 100 -25.82 -14.29 6.05
CA ASP A 100 -25.07 -14.44 4.81
C ASP A 100 -23.60 -14.71 5.12
N LEU A 101 -23.25 -15.98 5.28
CA LEU A 101 -21.90 -16.44 5.58
C LEU A 101 -20.92 -16.06 4.46
N ILE A 102 -21.37 -16.06 3.21
CA ILE A 102 -20.55 -15.71 2.06
C ILE A 102 -20.03 -14.28 2.20
N LYS A 103 -20.92 -13.36 2.57
CA LYS A 103 -20.57 -11.94 2.77
C LYS A 103 -19.52 -11.79 3.87
N GLY A 104 -19.77 -12.30 5.07
CA GLY A 104 -18.88 -12.14 6.22
C GLY A 104 -17.48 -12.73 5.98
N TYR A 105 -17.40 -13.93 5.36
CA TYR A 105 -16.10 -14.52 5.02
C TYR A 105 -15.40 -13.81 3.86
N THR A 106 -16.14 -13.22 2.92
CA THR A 106 -15.53 -12.39 1.86
C THR A 106 -14.90 -11.12 2.42
N GLU A 107 -15.55 -10.45 3.38
CA GLU A 107 -14.99 -9.30 4.09
C GLU A 107 -13.70 -9.67 4.82
N SER A 108 -13.69 -10.80 5.52
CA SER A 108 -12.48 -11.32 6.19
C SER A 108 -11.37 -11.66 5.19
N GLY A 109 -11.70 -12.33 4.08
CA GLY A 109 -10.76 -12.65 3.01
C GLY A 109 -10.15 -11.40 2.37
N MET A 110 -10.97 -10.36 2.17
CA MET A 110 -10.51 -9.08 1.66
C MET A 110 -9.54 -8.40 2.64
N THR A 111 -9.85 -8.39 3.93
CA THR A 111 -8.96 -7.84 4.96
C THR A 111 -7.61 -8.56 4.95
N ALA A 112 -7.59 -9.88 4.87
CA ALA A 112 -6.35 -10.66 4.80
C ALA A 112 -5.50 -10.33 3.56
N ILE A 113 -6.13 -10.09 2.41
CA ILE A 113 -5.44 -9.67 1.18
C ILE A 113 -4.82 -8.28 1.37
N LEU A 114 -5.56 -7.34 1.97
CA LEU A 114 -5.06 -5.99 2.23
C LEU A 114 -3.87 -5.98 3.19
N GLU A 115 -3.94 -6.74 4.26
CA GLU A 115 -2.83 -6.93 5.19
C GLU A 115 -1.60 -7.51 4.47
N ALA A 116 -1.80 -8.45 3.54
CA ALA A 116 -0.71 -9.00 2.75
C ALA A 116 -0.08 -7.94 1.83
N VAL A 117 -0.87 -7.09 1.17
CA VAL A 117 -0.37 -5.99 0.31
C VAL A 117 0.41 -4.98 1.14
N GLU A 118 -0.14 -4.50 2.26
CA GLU A 118 0.55 -3.54 3.13
C GLU A 118 1.81 -4.13 3.76
N SER A 119 1.75 -5.40 4.19
CA SER A 119 2.91 -6.13 4.71
C SER A 119 4.04 -6.24 3.70
N ASP A 120 3.71 -6.42 2.42
CA ASP A 120 4.68 -6.46 1.33
C ASP A 120 5.28 -5.08 1.03
N ILE A 121 4.51 -3.99 1.21
CA ILE A 121 5.02 -2.62 1.11
C ILE A 121 5.98 -2.35 2.28
N PHE A 122 5.61 -2.70 3.51
CA PHE A 122 6.53 -2.57 4.65
C PHE A 122 7.82 -3.36 4.47
N ALA A 123 7.78 -4.51 3.81
CA ALA A 123 8.97 -5.32 3.56
C ALA A 123 10.02 -4.65 2.67
N LEU A 124 9.66 -3.56 1.96
CA LEU A 124 10.62 -2.79 1.16
C LEU A 124 11.65 -2.04 2.01
N TYR A 125 11.47 -1.94 3.34
CA TYR A 125 12.49 -1.36 4.22
C TYR A 125 13.87 -1.99 4.03
N ALA A 126 13.92 -3.29 3.71
CA ALA A 126 15.16 -4.03 3.56
C ALA A 126 16.03 -3.58 2.36
N GLY A 127 15.45 -2.87 1.39
CA GLY A 127 16.16 -2.29 0.26
C GLY A 127 16.70 -0.88 0.52
N LEU A 128 16.23 -0.21 1.58
CA LEU A 128 16.58 1.18 1.84
C LEU A 128 18.02 1.35 2.32
N SER A 129 18.73 2.28 1.72
CA SER A 129 20.11 2.62 2.10
C SER A 129 20.17 3.59 3.28
N GLN A 130 19.12 4.39 3.48
CA GLN A 130 19.05 5.41 4.54
C GLN A 130 18.36 4.85 5.78
N THR A 131 19.08 4.83 6.89
CA THR A 131 18.58 4.37 8.18
C THR A 131 18.82 5.41 9.27
N VAL A 132 17.89 5.53 10.21
CA VAL A 132 18.00 6.38 11.41
C VAL A 132 17.56 5.59 12.62
N GLY A 133 18.23 5.77 13.75
CA GLY A 133 17.93 5.06 14.98
C GLY A 133 18.69 3.74 15.12
N SER A 134 18.35 2.98 16.11
CA SER A 134 18.92 1.65 16.38
C SER A 134 17.93 0.80 17.16
N SER A 135 18.03 -0.51 16.99
CA SER A 135 17.18 -1.46 17.69
C SER A 135 17.26 -1.28 19.22
N GLY A 136 16.12 -1.34 19.86
CA GLY A 136 15.99 -1.18 21.33
C GLY A 136 15.99 0.27 21.82
N THR A 137 16.07 1.25 20.93
CA THR A 137 15.95 2.67 21.27
C THR A 137 14.48 3.10 21.12
N ALA A 138 13.98 3.85 22.10
CA ALA A 138 12.63 4.41 22.00
C ALA A 138 12.58 5.52 20.94
N LEU A 139 11.41 5.69 20.32
CA LEU A 139 11.14 6.80 19.40
C LEU A 139 11.45 8.14 20.07
N SER A 140 12.18 8.99 19.37
CA SER A 140 12.54 10.33 19.84
C SER A 140 12.29 11.40 18.78
N GLU A 141 11.97 12.61 19.22
CA GLU A 141 11.79 13.76 18.34
C GLU A 141 13.06 14.08 17.54
N SER A 142 14.25 13.95 18.16
CA SER A 142 15.52 14.17 17.50
C SER A 142 15.73 13.27 16.29
N ASN A 143 15.33 12.00 16.41
CA ASN A 143 15.43 11.07 15.29
C ASN A 143 14.42 11.39 14.18
N ILE A 144 13.20 11.82 14.50
CA ILE A 144 12.23 12.29 13.49
C ILE A 144 12.78 13.50 12.73
N LEU A 145 13.43 14.44 13.42
CA LEU A 145 14.09 15.58 12.78
C LEU A 145 15.28 15.15 11.92
N ALA A 146 16.04 14.13 12.34
CA ALA A 146 17.13 13.54 11.55
C ALA A 146 16.61 12.89 10.28
N VAL A 147 15.51 12.11 10.36
CA VAL A 147 14.81 11.54 9.20
C VAL A 147 14.38 12.65 8.23
N ARG A 148 13.74 13.70 8.76
CA ARG A 148 13.35 14.84 7.93
C ARG A 148 14.54 15.50 7.25
N LYS A 149 15.65 15.67 7.98
CA LYS A 149 16.87 16.26 7.43
C LYS A 149 17.40 15.43 6.26
N LEU A 150 17.51 14.10 6.41
CA LEU A 150 17.99 13.20 5.34
C LEU A 150 17.14 13.35 4.07
N LEU A 151 15.81 13.34 4.19
CA LEU A 151 14.92 13.51 3.04
C LEU A 151 15.08 14.89 2.38
N ARG A 152 15.34 15.96 3.17
CA ARG A 152 15.56 17.30 2.62
C ARG A 152 16.93 17.45 1.97
N ASP A 153 17.95 16.83 2.54
CA ASP A 153 19.30 16.79 1.96
C ASP A 153 19.29 16.04 0.60
N ALA A 154 18.42 15.01 0.47
CA ALA A 154 18.15 14.31 -0.78
C ALA A 154 17.32 15.13 -1.79
N LYS A 155 17.02 16.40 -1.51
CA LYS A 155 16.22 17.29 -2.36
C LYS A 155 14.81 16.76 -2.65
N ALA A 156 14.19 16.07 -1.69
CA ALA A 156 12.80 15.67 -1.80
C ALA A 156 11.89 16.87 -2.06
N PRO A 157 10.81 16.72 -2.87
CA PRO A 157 9.86 17.81 -3.15
C PRO A 157 9.34 18.48 -1.88
N LEU A 158 9.03 19.78 -1.97
CA LEU A 158 8.48 20.56 -0.85
C LEU A 158 6.94 20.52 -0.89
N ASP A 159 6.38 19.33 -0.88
CA ASP A 159 4.94 19.10 -0.86
C ASP A 159 4.49 18.40 0.43
N ASP A 160 3.19 18.13 0.52
CA ASP A 160 2.56 17.49 1.69
C ASP A 160 2.46 15.96 1.59
N ASN A 161 3.20 15.34 0.67
CA ASN A 161 3.13 13.91 0.37
C ASN A 161 4.12 13.05 1.18
N PHE A 162 4.55 13.55 2.34
CA PHE A 162 5.39 12.80 3.26
C PHE A 162 4.55 11.99 4.24
N THR A 163 4.88 10.73 4.37
CA THR A 163 4.22 9.78 5.27
C THR A 163 5.22 9.21 6.27
N LEU A 164 4.79 9.11 7.53
CA LEU A 164 5.50 8.42 8.59
C LEU A 164 4.59 7.32 9.13
N ALA A 165 4.91 6.08 8.81
CA ALA A 165 4.21 4.91 9.29
C ALA A 165 4.94 4.35 10.51
N LEU A 166 4.29 4.36 11.66
CA LEU A 166 4.83 3.93 12.95
C LEU A 166 4.20 2.62 13.40
N SER A 167 4.96 1.81 14.11
CA SER A 167 4.42 0.68 14.84
C SER A 167 3.50 1.14 15.98
N THR A 168 2.59 0.30 16.42
CA THR A 168 1.70 0.60 17.56
C THR A 168 2.46 1.03 18.82
N THR A 169 3.60 0.39 19.11
CA THR A 169 4.44 0.75 20.26
C THR A 169 5.05 2.13 20.10
N ASP A 170 5.60 2.42 18.92
CA ASP A 170 6.27 3.69 18.67
C ASP A 170 5.28 4.84 18.54
N TYR A 171 4.09 4.56 17.99
CA TYR A 171 2.99 5.52 17.95
C TYR A 171 2.52 5.90 19.36
N SER A 172 2.34 4.89 20.25
CA SER A 172 2.02 5.12 21.66
C SER A 172 3.10 5.92 22.37
N THR A 173 4.39 5.63 22.07
CA THR A 173 5.52 6.42 22.60
C THR A 173 5.46 7.87 22.13
N ALA A 174 5.15 8.09 20.85
CA ALA A 174 5.00 9.43 20.27
C ALA A 174 3.83 10.22 20.90
N LEU A 175 2.71 9.54 21.21
CA LEU A 175 1.60 10.14 21.97
C LEU A 175 2.01 10.53 23.40
N GLY A 176 2.98 9.86 23.99
CA GLY A 176 3.53 10.20 25.31
C GLY A 176 4.48 11.40 25.30
N LEU A 177 4.91 11.88 24.15
CA LEU A 177 5.80 13.02 24.05
C LEU A 177 5.01 14.34 24.15
N ASP A 178 5.27 15.10 25.20
CA ASP A 178 4.61 16.40 25.49
C ASP A 178 4.55 17.35 24.29
N ARG A 179 5.58 17.34 23.45
CA ARG A 179 5.65 18.22 22.27
C ARG A 179 4.63 17.91 21.20
N PHE A 180 4.16 16.66 21.13
CA PHE A 180 3.22 16.21 20.08
C PHE A 180 1.78 16.23 20.58
N THR A 181 1.56 16.32 21.89
CA THR A 181 0.22 16.20 22.51
C THR A 181 -0.24 17.45 23.24
N SER A 182 0.69 18.23 23.82
CA SER A 182 0.32 19.42 24.60
C SER A 182 -0.31 20.49 23.71
N ALA A 183 -1.57 20.87 23.98
CA ALA A 183 -2.30 21.90 23.28
C ALA A 183 -1.57 23.26 23.30
N ASP A 184 -0.85 23.55 24.38
CA ASP A 184 -0.06 24.77 24.58
C ASP A 184 1.12 24.88 23.59
N LYS A 185 1.70 23.73 23.17
CA LYS A 185 2.83 23.67 22.25
C LYS A 185 2.43 23.50 20.79
N ILE A 186 1.24 22.97 20.53
CA ILE A 186 0.74 22.68 19.18
C ILE A 186 -0.24 23.74 18.67
N GLY A 187 -0.82 24.53 19.60
CA GLY A 187 -1.82 25.55 19.26
C GLY A 187 -3.18 24.98 18.81
N ALA A 188 -3.43 23.70 19.01
CA ALA A 188 -4.71 23.05 18.71
C ALA A 188 -5.15 22.14 19.85
N ALA A 189 -6.33 22.43 20.40
CA ALA A 189 -6.98 21.56 21.37
C ALA A 189 -7.61 20.35 20.65
N GLY A 190 -7.54 19.16 21.27
CA GLY A 190 -8.31 17.98 20.79
C GLY A 190 -7.48 16.76 20.39
N LYS A 191 -6.19 16.88 20.09
CA LYS A 191 -5.36 15.72 19.68
C LYS A 191 -5.27 14.62 20.75
N ILE A 192 -5.28 14.97 22.03
CA ILE A 192 -5.26 13.99 23.12
C ILE A 192 -6.59 13.24 23.20
N ALA A 193 -7.72 13.91 22.93
CA ALA A 193 -9.03 13.28 22.98
C ALA A 193 -9.24 12.27 21.85
N ASP A 194 -8.65 12.53 20.68
CA ASP A 194 -8.83 11.69 19.49
C ASP A 194 -7.75 10.59 19.37
N GLY A 195 -6.69 10.63 20.19
CA GLY A 195 -5.55 9.72 20.09
C GLY A 195 -4.81 9.81 18.74
N ALA A 196 -5.00 10.89 17.99
CA ALA A 196 -4.43 11.07 16.67
C ALA A 196 -3.27 12.08 16.68
N LEU A 197 -2.08 11.65 16.30
CA LEU A 197 -0.91 12.53 16.17
C LEU A 197 -1.04 13.54 15.03
N GLY A 198 -1.74 13.16 13.96
CA GLY A 198 -1.94 13.98 12.77
C GLY A 198 -0.63 14.28 12.03
N LYS A 199 -0.35 15.56 11.74
CA LYS A 199 0.86 15.95 11.02
C LYS A 199 1.96 16.38 12.01
N ILE A 200 3.11 15.70 11.96
CA ILE A 200 4.29 15.97 12.79
C ILE A 200 5.46 16.33 11.87
N HIS A 201 6.09 17.47 12.10
CA HIS A 201 7.25 17.96 11.34
C HIS A 201 7.11 17.87 9.81
N GLY A 202 5.89 17.95 9.30
CA GLY A 202 5.60 17.85 7.87
C GLY A 202 5.25 16.44 7.39
N PHE A 203 5.37 15.42 8.23
CA PHE A 203 4.91 14.05 7.94
C PHE A 203 3.45 13.87 8.36
N GLN A 204 2.67 13.23 7.52
CA GLN A 204 1.41 12.63 7.96
C GLN A 204 1.72 11.32 8.67
N THR A 205 1.36 11.23 9.96
CA THR A 205 1.66 10.07 10.80
C THR A 205 0.50 9.09 10.81
N PHE A 206 0.84 7.82 10.69
CA PHE A 206 -0.12 6.71 10.74
C PHE A 206 0.41 5.61 11.64
N GLU A 207 -0.52 4.97 12.33
CA GLU A 207 -0.26 3.77 13.10
C GLU A 207 -0.50 2.52 12.24
N SER A 208 0.40 1.54 12.30
CA SER A 208 0.19 0.26 11.65
C SER A 208 0.72 -0.90 12.51
N GLN A 209 -0.08 -1.96 12.58
CA GLN A 209 0.29 -3.21 13.22
C GLN A 209 1.18 -4.09 12.32
N LEU A 210 1.30 -3.74 11.03
CA LEU A 210 2.01 -4.52 10.03
C LEU A 210 3.47 -4.10 9.84
N VAL A 211 3.93 -3.14 10.63
CA VAL A 211 5.34 -2.72 10.66
C VAL A 211 6.22 -3.94 10.93
N LYS A 212 7.26 -4.10 10.13
CA LYS A 212 8.14 -5.27 10.25
C LYS A 212 9.00 -5.16 11.52
N VAL A 213 9.06 -6.28 12.23
CA VAL A 213 9.92 -6.46 13.40
C VAL A 213 10.94 -7.54 13.06
N ALA A 214 12.19 -7.14 12.93
CA ALA A 214 13.31 -8.04 12.73
C ALA A 214 14.36 -7.78 13.81
N THR A 215 15.43 -7.05 13.52
CA THR A 215 16.39 -6.59 14.53
C THR A 215 15.98 -5.23 15.09
N GLY A 216 14.69 -5.05 15.44
CA GLY A 216 14.06 -3.78 15.80
C GLY A 216 12.76 -3.59 15.07
N ARG A 217 12.07 -2.50 15.34
CA ARG A 217 10.85 -2.10 14.62
C ARG A 217 11.24 -1.15 13.49
N HIS A 218 10.94 -1.55 12.25
CA HIS A 218 11.30 -0.82 11.04
C HIS A 218 10.15 0.11 10.61
N ASN A 219 10.09 1.29 11.21
CA ASN A 219 9.13 2.33 10.86
C ASN A 219 9.55 2.98 9.54
N LEU A 220 8.59 3.28 8.66
CA LEU A 220 8.88 3.86 7.36
C LEU A 220 8.52 5.35 7.31
N ALA A 221 9.50 6.16 6.95
CA ALA A 221 9.30 7.56 6.59
C ALA A 221 9.64 7.78 5.12
N PHE A 222 8.67 8.19 4.32
CA PHE A 222 8.86 8.24 2.87
C PHE A 222 8.03 9.34 2.20
N HIS A 223 8.48 9.76 1.04
CA HIS A 223 7.71 10.54 0.09
C HIS A 223 6.95 9.62 -0.85
N ARG A 224 5.80 10.04 -1.36
CA ARG A 224 4.95 9.26 -2.27
C ARG A 224 5.71 8.60 -3.42
N ASP A 225 6.71 9.29 -3.99
CA ASP A 225 7.48 8.80 -5.14
C ASP A 225 8.59 7.79 -4.78
N ALA A 226 8.77 7.46 -3.49
CA ALA A 226 9.76 6.47 -3.05
C ALA A 226 9.41 5.06 -3.49
N PHE A 227 8.14 4.71 -3.38
CA PHE A 227 7.64 3.36 -3.68
C PHE A 227 6.59 3.39 -4.79
N ALA A 228 6.52 2.30 -5.55
CA ALA A 228 5.46 2.08 -6.52
C ALA A 228 4.72 0.77 -6.21
N LEU A 229 3.40 0.84 -6.35
CA LEU A 229 2.50 -0.31 -6.38
C LEU A 229 1.87 -0.36 -7.77
N VAL A 230 1.96 -1.49 -8.41
CA VAL A 230 1.33 -1.76 -9.71
C VAL A 230 0.39 -2.93 -9.56
N VAL A 231 -0.85 -2.77 -9.96
CA VAL A 231 -1.89 -3.79 -9.88
C VAL A 231 -2.39 -4.12 -11.28
N ARG A 232 -2.57 -5.41 -11.54
CA ARG A 232 -3.15 -5.86 -12.80
C ARG A 232 -4.47 -6.56 -12.57
N PRO A 233 -5.55 -6.10 -13.21
CA PRO A 233 -6.82 -6.83 -13.19
C PRO A 233 -6.65 -8.25 -13.77
N LEU A 234 -7.12 -9.23 -13.03
CA LEU A 234 -7.18 -10.60 -13.54
C LEU A 234 -8.28 -10.72 -14.60
N PRO A 235 -8.09 -11.51 -15.66
CA PRO A 235 -9.09 -11.66 -16.72
C PRO A 235 -10.38 -12.27 -16.16
N GLU A 236 -11.50 -11.87 -16.74
CA GLU A 236 -12.79 -12.47 -16.41
C GLU A 236 -12.83 -13.95 -16.78
N ILE A 237 -13.60 -14.72 -16.02
CA ILE A 237 -13.75 -16.16 -16.26
C ILE A 237 -14.75 -16.35 -17.40
N PRO A 238 -14.41 -17.15 -18.44
CA PRO A 238 -15.32 -17.42 -19.54
C PRO A 238 -16.62 -18.08 -19.05
N ALA A 239 -17.74 -17.63 -19.61
CA ALA A 239 -19.04 -18.20 -19.29
C ALA A 239 -19.10 -19.72 -19.65
N GLY A 240 -19.79 -20.49 -18.81
CA GLY A 240 -20.01 -21.94 -19.05
C GLY A 240 -19.00 -22.87 -18.39
N MET A 241 -18.01 -22.37 -17.63
CA MET A 241 -17.03 -23.20 -16.93
C MET A 241 -17.44 -23.63 -15.51
N GLY A 242 -18.72 -23.49 -15.13
CA GLY A 242 -19.19 -23.84 -13.79
C GLY A 242 -18.71 -22.89 -12.67
N THR A 243 -17.94 -21.88 -13.02
CA THR A 243 -17.41 -20.87 -12.12
C THR A 243 -17.95 -19.50 -12.51
N VAL A 244 -18.37 -18.73 -11.52
CA VAL A 244 -18.78 -17.32 -11.71
C VAL A 244 -17.70 -16.45 -11.10
N GLY A 245 -17.17 -15.52 -11.87
CA GLY A 245 -16.15 -14.59 -11.39
C GLY A 245 -16.39 -13.17 -11.89
N VAL A 246 -16.17 -12.21 -11.00
CA VAL A 246 -16.28 -10.77 -11.31
C VAL A 246 -14.99 -10.11 -10.88
N THR A 247 -14.40 -9.35 -11.79
CA THR A 247 -13.24 -8.48 -11.50
C THR A 247 -13.74 -7.06 -11.29
N VAL A 248 -13.44 -6.49 -10.13
CA VAL A 248 -13.83 -5.13 -9.79
C VAL A 248 -12.58 -4.29 -9.59
N ASN A 249 -12.56 -3.15 -10.29
CA ASN A 249 -11.50 -2.15 -10.15
C ASN A 249 -12.00 -1.02 -9.28
N ASP A 250 -11.28 -0.71 -8.23
CA ASP A 250 -11.56 0.46 -7.40
C ASP A 250 -10.70 1.65 -7.84
N ALA A 251 -11.33 2.65 -8.41
CA ALA A 251 -10.64 3.86 -8.87
C ALA A 251 -10.04 4.67 -7.71
N GLU A 252 -10.57 4.55 -6.49
CA GLU A 252 -10.08 5.29 -5.32
C GLU A 252 -8.82 4.68 -4.73
N SER A 253 -8.82 3.36 -4.51
CA SER A 253 -7.65 2.63 -4.01
C SER A 253 -6.67 2.22 -5.11
N GLY A 254 -7.09 2.20 -6.38
CA GLY A 254 -6.32 1.70 -7.51
C GLY A 254 -6.10 0.18 -7.47
N LEU A 255 -6.83 -0.54 -6.65
CA LEU A 255 -6.73 -1.99 -6.56
C LEU A 255 -7.78 -2.67 -7.43
N ALA A 256 -7.36 -3.73 -8.11
CA ALA A 256 -8.22 -4.59 -8.89
C ALA A 256 -8.31 -5.95 -8.20
N VAL A 257 -9.50 -6.32 -7.79
CA VAL A 257 -9.75 -7.57 -7.09
C VAL A 257 -10.72 -8.42 -7.90
N ARG A 258 -10.43 -9.70 -8.02
CA ARG A 258 -11.33 -10.68 -8.61
C ARG A 258 -11.96 -11.54 -7.52
N VAL A 259 -13.28 -11.60 -7.51
CA VAL A 259 -14.04 -12.55 -6.68
C VAL A 259 -14.58 -13.64 -7.59
N ARG A 260 -14.28 -14.89 -7.27
CA ARG A 260 -14.82 -16.05 -8.00
C ARG A 260 -15.54 -16.99 -7.05
N MET A 261 -16.59 -17.62 -7.56
CA MET A 261 -17.36 -18.64 -6.86
C MET A 261 -17.53 -19.86 -7.76
N ASN A 262 -17.28 -21.03 -7.22
CA ASN A 262 -17.51 -22.30 -7.88
C ASN A 262 -18.12 -23.30 -6.90
N TYR A 263 -18.98 -24.19 -7.40
CA TYR A 263 -19.49 -25.30 -6.62
C TYR A 263 -18.51 -26.45 -6.70
N ASP A 264 -18.08 -26.94 -5.55
CA ASP A 264 -17.24 -28.12 -5.40
C ASP A 264 -18.14 -29.34 -5.10
N ALA A 265 -18.32 -30.19 -6.11
CA ALA A 265 -19.17 -31.36 -5.99
C ALA A 265 -18.60 -32.43 -5.04
N ASP A 266 -17.28 -32.52 -4.91
CA ASP A 266 -16.62 -33.49 -4.05
C ASP A 266 -16.79 -33.15 -2.58
N ARG A 267 -16.85 -31.84 -2.27
CA ARG A 267 -17.02 -31.32 -0.90
C ARG A 267 -18.43 -30.85 -0.59
N GLY A 268 -19.34 -30.89 -1.57
CA GLY A 268 -20.75 -30.52 -1.39
C GLY A 268 -20.94 -29.07 -0.88
N GLY A 269 -20.29 -28.10 -1.52
CA GLY A 269 -20.35 -26.74 -1.06
C GLY A 269 -19.89 -25.70 -2.08
N ILE A 270 -20.00 -24.43 -1.73
CA ILE A 270 -19.54 -23.31 -2.56
C ILE A 270 -18.17 -22.84 -2.08
N VAL A 271 -17.18 -22.89 -2.97
CA VAL A 271 -15.86 -22.28 -2.77
C VAL A 271 -15.91 -20.86 -3.30
N THR A 272 -15.65 -19.91 -2.42
CA THR A 272 -15.45 -18.49 -2.79
C THR A 272 -13.99 -18.13 -2.63
N THR A 273 -13.40 -17.52 -3.66
CA THR A 273 -12.01 -17.09 -3.67
C THR A 273 -11.94 -15.60 -4.02
N VAL A 274 -11.23 -14.85 -3.21
CA VAL A 274 -10.86 -13.45 -3.47
C VAL A 274 -9.39 -13.42 -3.82
N GLU A 275 -9.01 -12.76 -4.91
CA GLU A 275 -7.65 -12.80 -5.41
C GLU A 275 -7.22 -11.46 -6.03
N ILE A 276 -5.92 -11.18 -5.93
CA ILE A 276 -5.27 -9.97 -6.47
C ILE A 276 -3.91 -10.32 -7.07
N LEU A 277 -3.57 -9.67 -8.18
CA LEU A 277 -2.26 -9.73 -8.81
C LEU A 277 -1.60 -8.36 -8.78
N TYR A 278 -0.44 -8.24 -8.14
CA TYR A 278 0.27 -6.99 -7.99
C TYR A 278 1.80 -7.15 -7.93
N GLY A 279 2.47 -6.02 -8.02
CA GLY A 279 3.90 -5.90 -7.78
C GLY A 279 4.19 -4.64 -6.98
N VAL A 280 5.19 -4.71 -6.10
CA VAL A 280 5.71 -3.56 -5.35
C VAL A 280 7.19 -3.43 -5.59
N ALA A 281 7.68 -2.21 -5.72
CA ALA A 281 9.10 -1.93 -5.86
C ALA A 281 9.47 -0.58 -5.26
N GLU A 282 10.71 -0.47 -4.89
CA GLU A 282 11.35 0.77 -4.54
C GLU A 282 11.75 1.52 -5.82
N CYS A 283 11.29 2.75 -5.98
CA CYS A 283 11.58 3.59 -7.15
C CYS A 283 12.71 4.57 -6.89
N ARG A 284 12.72 5.17 -5.72
CA ARG A 284 13.72 6.16 -5.31
C ARG A 284 14.12 5.95 -3.87
N ASP A 285 15.23 5.27 -3.67
CA ASP A 285 15.82 5.02 -2.35
C ASP A 285 16.07 6.30 -1.56
N GLU A 286 16.53 7.34 -2.24
CA GLU A 286 16.82 8.64 -1.64
C GLU A 286 15.60 9.36 -1.01
N LEU A 287 14.37 8.92 -1.33
CA LEU A 287 13.12 9.51 -0.83
C LEU A 287 12.44 8.68 0.28
N ALA A 288 13.11 7.67 0.79
CA ALA A 288 12.63 6.88 1.91
C ALA A 288 13.73 6.67 2.95
N VAL A 289 13.33 6.55 4.20
CA VAL A 289 14.24 6.32 5.35
C VAL A 289 13.62 5.24 6.22
N ASP A 290 14.41 4.25 6.58
CA ASP A 290 14.05 3.27 7.59
C ASP A 290 14.36 3.83 8.99
N TYR A 291 13.33 4.05 9.79
CA TYR A 291 13.48 4.52 11.16
C TYR A 291 13.36 3.35 12.14
N ILE A 292 14.52 2.91 12.63
CA ILE A 292 14.63 1.73 13.51
C ILE A 292 14.49 2.16 14.97
N CYS A 293 13.61 1.43 15.69
CA CYS A 293 13.39 1.58 17.13
C CYS A 293 13.56 0.25 17.89
#